data_5a1b32f035f5f329ab7a6846e474e26f
#
_entry.id   5a1b32f035f5f329ab7a6846e474e26f
#
_cell.length_a   1.000
_cell.length_b   1.000
_cell.length_c   1.000
_cell.angle_alpha   90.00
_cell.angle_beta   90.00
_cell.angle_gamma   90.00
#
_symmetry.space_group_name_H-M   'P 1'
#
loop_
_entity.id
_entity.type
_entity.pdbx_description
1 polymer ?
#
loop_
_entity_poly.entity_id
_entity_poly.type
_entity_poly.pdbx_seq_one_letter_code
_entity_poly.pdbx_strand_id
1 'polypeptide(L)'
;MNDADQPTAKTFSDLAASSSAQTAFFKSLLSFMTTYGFDGVDIDWEYPVASDRSGQPSDFENYPSFLKNLRAALGSTGHNYGLSITVPSSYWYMQNFDIVSIEKIVDWFNVMTYDLHGTWDSSDPYIGPYVYAHTNLTEIDQTMDLFWRNSISPSKINLGLGFYGRSFTLSDPSCTKAGCPFSSGGNPGQCSASSGTLMDSEIDAIIASGNATSTLDKDAAVNIVTWDTNQWVSYDDATTLKMKKDYANDLCLGGTMVWAVSTDNNNGTASSSLLQLNSLIKKSLFGGQTPQVSSLSQCVWGDCDADCPAGTTPATTGKGKSASNVAIYTGCPSKQERKYCCPTDDVPTCHWVSFIPKDNMHKWIVLTLLQTGSAPLCVSHSCADDEVQVATDQSAGGHSCWFNHKSLCCSATSSDAAVGKCGKL
;
A
#
# COMPACT_ATOMS: atom_id res chain seq x y z
N MET A 1 15.77 9.75 7.04
CA MET A 1 16.55 10.49 6.03
C MET A 1 18.03 10.33 6.30
N ASN A 2 18.75 9.68 5.40
CA ASN A 2 20.22 9.62 5.48
C ASN A 2 20.81 10.81 4.71
N ASP A 3 20.69 11.99 5.28
CA ASP A 3 21.43 13.14 4.79
C ASP A 3 22.91 12.92 5.08
N ALA A 4 23.77 12.92 4.05
CA ALA A 4 25.18 12.58 4.16
C ALA A 4 25.95 13.45 5.18
N ASP A 5 25.44 14.63 5.47
CA ASP A 5 26.04 15.58 6.41
C ASP A 5 25.56 15.43 7.86
N GLN A 6 24.61 14.51 8.12
CA GLN A 6 24.09 14.30 9.47
C GLN A 6 24.88 13.25 10.26
N PRO A 7 24.98 13.40 11.59
CA PRO A 7 25.65 12.40 12.44
C PRO A 7 25.06 10.98 12.34
N THR A 8 23.81 10.89 11.87
CA THR A 8 23.06 9.65 11.72
C THR A 8 23.15 9.04 10.32
N ALA A 9 23.89 9.65 9.40
CA ALA A 9 23.96 9.26 7.99
C ALA A 9 24.27 7.77 7.74
N LYS A 10 25.12 7.15 8.58
CA LYS A 10 25.55 5.75 8.48
C LYS A 10 24.75 4.79 9.38
N THR A 11 23.78 5.28 10.12
CA THR A 11 23.12 4.50 11.18
C THR A 11 22.51 3.21 10.67
N PHE A 12 21.85 3.21 9.52
CA PHE A 12 21.26 2.01 8.93
C PHE A 12 22.31 1.04 8.40
N SER A 13 23.37 1.51 7.73
CA SER A 13 24.49 0.66 7.28
C SER A 13 25.18 0.00 8.46
N ASP A 14 25.48 0.75 9.52
CA ASP A 14 26.11 0.25 10.74
C ASP A 14 25.19 -0.75 11.47
N LEU A 15 23.90 -0.48 11.54
CA LEU A 15 22.90 -1.37 12.11
C LEU A 15 22.79 -2.67 11.31
N ALA A 16 22.68 -2.58 9.98
CA ALA A 16 22.54 -3.75 9.13
C ALA A 16 23.78 -4.65 9.16
N ALA A 17 24.97 -4.06 9.35
CA ALA A 17 26.25 -4.79 9.44
C ALA A 17 26.57 -5.39 10.81
N SER A 18 25.88 -4.99 11.89
CA SER A 18 26.27 -5.34 13.27
C SER A 18 25.20 -6.14 14.01
N SER A 19 25.44 -7.41 14.29
CA SER A 19 24.54 -8.26 15.08
C SER A 19 24.30 -7.75 16.50
N SER A 20 25.29 -7.10 17.12
CA SER A 20 25.13 -6.51 18.46
C SER A 20 24.23 -5.25 18.42
N ALA A 21 24.39 -4.40 17.39
CA ALA A 21 23.52 -3.25 17.18
C ALA A 21 22.08 -3.71 16.87
N GLN A 22 21.91 -4.73 16.04
CA GLN A 22 20.60 -5.33 15.77
C GLN A 22 19.93 -5.84 17.04
N THR A 23 20.65 -6.55 17.89
CA THR A 23 20.12 -7.04 19.17
C THR A 23 19.61 -5.91 20.05
N ALA A 24 20.36 -4.82 20.16
CA ALA A 24 19.96 -3.64 20.93
C ALA A 24 18.75 -2.95 20.32
N PHE A 25 18.74 -2.77 19.00
CA PHE A 25 17.64 -2.16 18.26
C PHE A 25 16.35 -2.98 18.38
N PHE A 26 16.40 -4.30 18.14
CA PHE A 26 15.23 -5.17 18.24
C PHE A 26 14.62 -5.17 19.64
N LYS A 27 15.45 -5.19 20.69
CA LYS A 27 14.97 -5.08 22.06
C LYS A 27 14.24 -3.76 22.30
N SER A 28 14.80 -2.66 21.85
CA SER A 28 14.19 -1.33 21.99
C SER A 28 12.88 -1.21 21.19
N LEU A 29 12.89 -1.67 19.94
CA LEU A 29 11.73 -1.67 19.06
C LEU A 29 10.56 -2.48 19.63
N LEU A 30 10.82 -3.71 20.07
CA LEU A 30 9.80 -4.57 20.66
C LEU A 30 9.23 -3.98 21.95
N SER A 31 10.08 -3.38 22.78
CA SER A 31 9.63 -2.67 24.00
C SER A 31 8.72 -1.49 23.64
N PHE A 32 9.11 -0.71 22.64
CA PHE A 32 8.29 0.42 22.15
C PHE A 32 6.93 -0.05 21.59
N MET A 33 6.97 -1.03 20.69
CA MET A 33 5.75 -1.57 20.08
C MET A 33 4.78 -2.12 21.13
N THR A 34 5.28 -2.89 22.09
CA THR A 34 4.47 -3.44 23.18
C THR A 34 3.90 -2.35 24.08
N THR A 35 4.71 -1.32 24.41
CA THR A 35 4.30 -0.25 25.30
C THR A 35 3.18 0.61 24.71
N TYR A 36 3.25 0.86 23.41
CA TYR A 36 2.32 1.76 22.71
C TYR A 36 1.27 1.03 21.86
N GLY A 37 1.27 -0.31 21.85
CA GLY A 37 0.26 -1.11 21.17
C GLY A 37 0.36 -1.08 19.64
N PHE A 38 1.56 -1.04 19.07
CA PHE A 38 1.76 -1.13 17.63
C PHE A 38 1.70 -2.59 17.14
N ASP A 39 1.12 -2.79 15.96
CA ASP A 39 0.94 -4.10 15.34
C ASP A 39 2.07 -4.49 14.36
N GLY A 40 3.01 -3.60 14.10
CA GLY A 40 4.11 -3.84 13.16
C GLY A 40 5.08 -2.67 13.06
N VAL A 41 6.03 -2.82 12.15
CA VAL A 41 7.05 -1.81 11.84
C VAL A 41 7.26 -1.70 10.34
N ASP A 42 7.40 -0.48 9.86
CA ASP A 42 7.88 -0.15 8.52
C ASP A 42 9.33 0.35 8.62
N ILE A 43 10.22 -0.16 7.76
CA ILE A 43 11.60 0.28 7.71
C ILE A 43 11.79 1.16 6.47
N ASP A 44 12.00 2.43 6.71
CA ASP A 44 12.27 3.43 5.71
C ASP A 44 13.76 3.81 5.69
N TRP A 45 14.53 3.12 4.86
CA TRP A 45 15.95 3.38 4.67
C TRP A 45 16.23 4.01 3.30
N GLU A 46 16.57 5.28 3.31
CA GLU A 46 16.84 6.08 2.11
C GLU A 46 18.33 6.48 1.99
N TYR A 47 19.20 5.70 1.34
CA TYR A 47 18.96 4.40 0.68
C TYR A 47 20.17 3.48 0.93
N PRO A 48 20.00 2.15 0.98
CA PRO A 48 21.11 1.22 1.04
C PRO A 48 22.02 1.37 -0.17
N VAL A 49 23.31 1.12 -0.02
CA VAL A 49 24.35 1.17 -1.07
C VAL A 49 24.61 2.56 -1.64
N ALA A 50 23.63 3.44 -1.69
CA ALA A 50 23.71 4.77 -2.34
C ALA A 50 24.81 5.64 -1.70
N SER A 51 25.87 5.91 -2.43
CA SER A 51 27.05 6.64 -1.92
C SER A 51 26.75 8.10 -1.58
N ASP A 52 25.82 8.73 -2.29
CA ASP A 52 25.29 10.07 -2.01
C ASP A 52 24.40 10.12 -0.75
N ARG A 53 24.05 8.97 -0.20
CA ARG A 53 23.29 8.78 1.05
C ARG A 53 24.09 8.06 2.12
N SER A 54 25.42 8.05 2.01
CA SER A 54 26.35 7.35 2.93
C SER A 54 26.18 5.83 3.00
N GLY A 55 25.47 5.22 2.05
CA GLY A 55 25.33 3.78 1.90
C GLY A 55 26.65 3.10 1.55
N GLN A 56 26.78 1.84 1.89
CA GLN A 56 27.96 1.00 1.67
C GLN A 56 27.63 -0.13 0.69
N PRO A 57 28.56 -0.59 -0.14
CA PRO A 57 28.30 -1.71 -1.07
C PRO A 57 27.80 -2.98 -0.39
N SER A 58 28.20 -3.23 0.85
CA SER A 58 27.74 -4.36 1.67
C SER A 58 26.29 -4.29 2.10
N ASP A 59 25.64 -3.11 1.97
CA ASP A 59 24.24 -2.94 2.37
C ASP A 59 23.31 -3.79 1.51
N PHE A 60 23.68 -4.07 0.26
CA PHE A 60 22.89 -4.92 -0.65
C PHE A 60 22.61 -6.30 -0.05
N GLU A 61 23.60 -6.92 0.60
CA GLU A 61 23.46 -8.22 1.25
C GLU A 61 23.03 -8.07 2.72
N ASN A 62 23.47 -7.01 3.40
CA ASN A 62 23.20 -6.80 4.81
C ASN A 62 21.75 -6.44 5.07
N TYR A 63 21.08 -5.70 4.16
CA TYR A 63 19.71 -5.27 4.37
C TYR A 63 18.72 -6.44 4.39
N PRO A 64 18.69 -7.37 3.42
CA PRO A 64 17.86 -8.57 3.52
C PRO A 64 18.18 -9.41 4.77
N SER A 65 19.46 -9.52 5.14
CA SER A 65 19.88 -10.24 6.34
C SER A 65 19.35 -9.59 7.63
N PHE A 66 19.44 -8.25 7.73
CA PHE A 66 18.85 -7.47 8.81
C PHE A 66 17.34 -7.68 8.91
N LEU A 67 16.62 -7.58 7.80
CA LEU A 67 15.16 -7.78 7.76
C LEU A 67 14.76 -9.20 8.17
N LYS A 68 15.54 -10.20 7.76
CA LYS A 68 15.33 -11.59 8.19
C LYS A 68 15.51 -11.76 9.70
N ASN A 69 16.54 -11.15 10.27
CA ASN A 69 16.80 -11.17 11.71
C ASN A 69 15.70 -10.42 12.48
N LEU A 70 15.25 -9.29 11.95
CA LEU A 70 14.13 -8.53 12.51
C LEU A 70 12.83 -9.35 12.49
N ARG A 71 12.51 -9.99 11.36
CA ARG A 71 11.35 -10.90 11.26
C ARG A 71 11.40 -12.02 12.29
N ALA A 72 12.58 -12.61 12.51
CA ALA A 72 12.78 -13.64 13.53
C ALA A 72 12.57 -13.09 14.96
N ALA A 73 13.07 -11.88 15.24
CA ALA A 73 12.87 -11.21 16.52
C ALA A 73 11.40 -10.89 16.78
N LEU A 74 10.68 -10.35 15.79
CA LEU A 74 9.23 -10.11 15.85
C LEU A 74 8.46 -11.41 16.12
N GLY A 75 8.78 -12.50 15.42
CA GLY A 75 8.13 -13.81 15.59
C GLY A 75 8.41 -14.47 16.94
N SER A 76 9.53 -14.16 17.59
CA SER A 76 9.89 -14.74 18.90
C SER A 76 8.99 -14.28 20.05
N THR A 77 8.22 -13.22 19.86
CA THR A 77 7.31 -12.68 20.88
C THR A 77 6.01 -13.47 21.01
N GLY A 78 5.71 -14.34 20.05
CA GLY A 78 4.40 -15.00 19.95
C GLY A 78 3.29 -14.12 19.36
N HIS A 79 3.56 -12.82 19.13
CA HIS A 79 2.70 -11.93 18.38
C HIS A 79 3.05 -11.96 16.89
N ASN A 80 2.07 -11.74 16.05
CA ASN A 80 2.25 -11.72 14.60
C ASN A 80 2.40 -10.27 14.12
N TYR A 81 3.51 -9.66 14.47
CA TYR A 81 3.80 -8.29 14.05
C TYR A 81 4.06 -8.20 12.55
N GLY A 82 3.49 -7.17 11.92
CA GLY A 82 3.76 -6.82 10.54
C GLY A 82 5.18 -6.26 10.35
N LEU A 83 5.75 -6.52 9.17
CA LEU A 83 7.02 -5.94 8.74
C LEU A 83 6.88 -5.49 7.30
N SER A 84 7.00 -4.21 7.05
CA SER A 84 7.05 -3.64 5.72
C SER A 84 8.32 -2.82 5.53
N ILE A 85 8.59 -2.44 4.31
CA ILE A 85 9.63 -1.47 3.98
C ILE A 85 9.11 -0.44 3.00
N THR A 86 9.70 0.74 3.06
CA THR A 86 9.54 1.78 2.06
C THR A 86 10.62 1.66 0.99
N VAL A 87 10.27 1.86 -0.28
CA VAL A 87 11.18 1.74 -1.42
C VAL A 87 11.02 2.92 -2.39
N PRO A 88 12.09 3.33 -3.08
CA PRO A 88 12.04 4.43 -4.04
C PRO A 88 11.33 4.04 -5.34
N SER A 89 10.92 5.04 -6.11
CA SER A 89 10.37 4.87 -7.47
C SER A 89 11.43 4.80 -8.54
N SER A 90 12.57 5.47 -8.36
CA SER A 90 13.59 5.56 -9.39
C SER A 90 14.44 4.30 -9.47
N TYR A 91 14.79 3.89 -10.72
CA TYR A 91 15.75 2.82 -10.94
C TYR A 91 17.10 3.10 -10.29
N TRP A 92 17.51 4.37 -10.24
CA TRP A 92 18.79 4.81 -9.67
C TRP A 92 19.01 4.31 -8.24
N TYR A 93 17.97 4.38 -7.40
CA TYR A 93 18.04 3.88 -6.04
C TYR A 93 17.52 2.43 -5.92
N MET A 94 16.49 2.04 -6.69
CA MET A 94 15.88 0.71 -6.62
C MET A 94 16.87 -0.41 -6.94
N GLN A 95 17.84 -0.20 -7.85
CA GLN A 95 18.88 -1.18 -8.15
C GLN A 95 19.74 -1.59 -6.95
N ASN A 96 19.69 -0.80 -5.87
CA ASN A 96 20.42 -1.03 -4.64
C ASN A 96 19.69 -1.96 -3.64
N PHE A 97 18.51 -2.42 -3.98
CA PHE A 97 17.71 -3.33 -3.16
C PHE A 97 17.71 -4.74 -3.76
N ASP A 98 18.06 -5.75 -2.98
CA ASP A 98 17.76 -7.14 -3.33
C ASP A 98 16.27 -7.41 -3.09
N ILE A 99 15.43 -6.84 -3.96
CA ILE A 99 13.97 -6.83 -3.79
C ILE A 99 13.37 -8.23 -3.81
N VAL A 100 14.00 -9.17 -4.55
CA VAL A 100 13.55 -10.57 -4.65
C VAL A 100 13.76 -11.34 -3.36
N SER A 101 14.88 -11.11 -2.68
CA SER A 101 15.12 -11.70 -1.35
C SER A 101 14.26 -11.04 -0.28
N ILE A 102 14.07 -9.72 -0.37
CA ILE A 102 13.28 -8.94 0.59
C ILE A 102 11.79 -9.30 0.50
N GLU A 103 11.24 -9.52 -0.70
CA GLU A 103 9.84 -9.92 -0.89
C GLU A 103 9.43 -11.14 -0.04
N LYS A 104 10.35 -12.09 0.15
CA LYS A 104 10.12 -13.32 0.93
C LYS A 104 10.07 -13.07 2.43
N ILE A 105 10.50 -11.90 2.88
CA ILE A 105 10.68 -11.54 4.29
C ILE A 105 9.59 -10.57 4.75
N VAL A 106 9.30 -9.55 3.91
CA VAL A 106 8.34 -8.50 4.26
C VAL A 106 6.91 -8.87 3.86
N ASP A 107 5.95 -8.23 4.52
CA ASP A 107 4.53 -8.42 4.21
C ASP A 107 4.15 -7.64 2.96
N TRP A 108 4.65 -6.38 2.82
CA TRP A 108 4.45 -5.53 1.64
C TRP A 108 5.55 -4.48 1.51
N PHE A 109 5.55 -3.81 0.36
CA PHE A 109 6.37 -2.65 0.03
C PHE A 109 5.51 -1.40 -0.05
N ASN A 110 5.92 -0.33 0.60
CA ASN A 110 5.37 1.01 0.40
C ASN A 110 6.23 1.72 -0.65
N VAL A 111 5.71 1.88 -1.86
CA VAL A 111 6.47 2.50 -2.94
C VAL A 111 6.25 4.01 -2.90
N MET A 112 7.31 4.78 -2.79
CA MET A 112 7.29 6.25 -2.80
C MET A 112 7.06 6.78 -4.22
N THR A 113 5.85 6.63 -4.74
CA THR A 113 5.43 7.10 -6.06
C THR A 113 5.11 8.61 -6.06
N TYR A 114 5.99 9.36 -5.43
CA TYR A 114 6.02 10.81 -5.33
C TYR A 114 7.47 11.28 -5.30
N ASP A 115 7.69 12.59 -5.38
CA ASP A 115 9.03 13.18 -5.49
C ASP A 115 9.81 12.72 -6.73
N LEU A 116 9.09 12.38 -7.81
CA LEU A 116 9.72 12.03 -9.08
C LEU A 116 10.47 13.22 -9.67
N HIS A 117 9.96 14.42 -9.46
CA HIS A 117 10.51 15.70 -9.90
C HIS A 117 10.48 16.76 -8.80
N GLY A 118 11.48 17.66 -8.85
CA GLY A 118 11.60 18.77 -7.89
C GLY A 118 12.69 19.74 -8.29
N THR A 119 13.00 20.66 -7.40
CA THR A 119 14.04 21.68 -7.66
C THR A 119 15.44 21.11 -7.88
N TRP A 120 15.70 19.89 -7.41
CA TRP A 120 16.94 19.14 -7.63
C TRP A 120 17.18 18.76 -9.08
N ASP A 121 16.15 18.71 -9.91
CA ASP A 121 16.26 18.41 -11.34
C ASP A 121 17.15 19.44 -12.06
N SER A 122 17.24 20.66 -11.53
CA SER A 122 18.11 21.70 -12.07
C SER A 122 19.60 21.33 -12.12
N SER A 123 20.02 20.42 -11.25
CA SER A 123 21.39 19.88 -11.19
C SER A 123 21.56 18.57 -11.96
N ASP A 124 20.47 17.96 -12.43
CA ASP A 124 20.51 16.75 -13.23
C ASP A 124 20.75 17.10 -14.72
N PRO A 125 21.85 16.63 -15.32
CA PRO A 125 22.18 16.96 -16.71
C PRO A 125 21.22 16.34 -17.74
N TYR A 126 20.41 15.37 -17.36
CA TYR A 126 19.48 14.70 -18.25
C TYR A 126 18.06 15.28 -18.18
N ILE A 127 17.70 15.92 -17.06
CA ILE A 127 16.37 16.51 -16.85
C ILE A 127 16.46 18.04 -17.01
N GLY A 128 17.32 18.69 -16.24
CA GLY A 128 17.50 20.14 -16.26
C GLY A 128 16.41 20.91 -15.50
N PRO A 129 16.47 22.28 -15.54
CA PRO A 129 15.58 23.14 -14.78
C PRO A 129 14.19 23.27 -15.44
N TYR A 130 13.47 22.19 -15.60
CA TYR A 130 12.14 22.15 -16.21
C TYR A 130 11.11 21.62 -15.21
N VAL A 131 9.91 22.25 -15.18
CA VAL A 131 8.84 21.81 -14.28
C VAL A 131 8.20 20.51 -14.79
N TYR A 132 8.13 19.52 -13.93
CA TYR A 132 7.40 18.27 -14.15
C TYR A 132 6.60 17.90 -12.92
N ALA A 133 5.61 17.05 -13.11
CA ALA A 133 4.74 16.61 -12.01
C ALA A 133 5.46 15.55 -11.17
N HIS A 134 5.54 15.77 -9.86
CA HIS A 134 6.25 14.87 -8.95
C HIS A 134 5.49 13.55 -8.69
N THR A 135 4.25 13.42 -9.13
CA THR A 135 3.42 12.22 -9.01
C THR A 135 2.83 11.81 -10.37
N ASN A 136 3.59 12.01 -11.45
CA ASN A 136 3.18 11.70 -12.81
C ASN A 136 2.87 10.21 -12.98
N LEU A 137 1.61 9.88 -13.30
CA LEU A 137 1.15 8.48 -13.41
C LEU A 137 1.88 7.70 -14.51
N THR A 138 2.28 8.35 -15.59
CA THR A 138 3.04 7.70 -16.68
C THR A 138 4.42 7.21 -16.20
N GLU A 139 5.07 7.98 -15.33
CA GLU A 139 6.36 7.60 -14.74
C GLU A 139 6.19 6.60 -13.60
N ILE A 140 5.08 6.71 -12.85
CA ILE A 140 4.68 5.69 -11.87
C ILE A 140 4.50 4.33 -12.55
N ASP A 141 3.88 4.28 -13.73
CA ASP A 141 3.73 3.05 -14.51
C ASP A 141 5.09 2.43 -14.89
N GLN A 142 6.05 3.28 -15.30
CA GLN A 142 7.43 2.83 -15.54
C GLN A 142 8.12 2.31 -14.27
N THR A 143 7.80 2.90 -13.10
CA THR A 143 8.27 2.39 -11.81
C THR A 143 7.74 0.98 -11.53
N MET A 144 6.47 0.72 -11.82
CA MET A 144 5.87 -0.60 -11.61
C MET A 144 6.57 -1.67 -12.45
N ASP A 145 7.04 -1.35 -13.64
CA ASP A 145 7.85 -2.27 -14.46
C ASP A 145 9.11 -2.79 -13.76
N LEU A 146 9.70 -2.03 -12.83
CA LEU A 146 10.85 -2.48 -12.05
C LEU A 146 10.48 -3.67 -11.14
N PHE A 147 9.26 -3.69 -10.64
CA PHE A 147 8.74 -4.79 -9.82
C PHE A 147 8.35 -5.99 -10.69
N TRP A 148 7.70 -5.75 -11.85
CA TRP A 148 7.28 -6.83 -12.75
C TRP A 148 8.45 -7.59 -13.33
N ARG A 149 9.54 -6.92 -13.69
CA ARG A 149 10.78 -7.56 -14.16
C ARG A 149 11.39 -8.51 -13.15
N ASN A 150 11.14 -8.28 -11.86
CA ASN A 150 11.61 -9.10 -10.75
C ASN A 150 10.54 -10.09 -10.27
N SER A 151 9.40 -10.19 -10.95
CA SER A 151 8.28 -11.07 -10.60
C SER A 151 7.73 -10.83 -9.19
N ILE A 152 7.79 -9.59 -8.70
CA ILE A 152 7.20 -9.20 -7.40
C ILE A 152 5.69 -9.24 -7.50
N SER A 153 5.04 -9.83 -6.48
CA SER A 153 3.57 -9.92 -6.44
C SER A 153 2.93 -8.54 -6.34
N PRO A 154 1.99 -8.18 -7.24
CA PRO A 154 1.25 -6.92 -7.15
C PRO A 154 0.57 -6.73 -5.80
N SER A 155 0.04 -7.79 -5.21
CA SER A 155 -0.64 -7.75 -3.90
C SER A 155 0.26 -7.36 -2.73
N LYS A 156 1.58 -7.33 -2.93
CA LYS A 156 2.56 -6.86 -1.94
C LYS A 156 2.99 -5.40 -2.14
N ILE A 157 2.43 -4.70 -3.11
CA ILE A 157 2.82 -3.33 -3.45
C ILE A 157 1.71 -2.37 -3.02
N ASN A 158 2.05 -1.38 -2.21
CA ASN A 158 1.21 -0.23 -1.91
C ASN A 158 1.69 0.98 -2.71
N LEU A 159 0.77 1.59 -3.45
CA LEU A 159 1.03 2.80 -4.22
C LEU A 159 1.10 4.02 -3.28
N GLY A 160 2.19 4.77 -3.30
CA GLY A 160 2.36 5.99 -2.54
C GLY A 160 1.58 7.16 -3.14
N LEU A 161 0.89 7.91 -2.30
CA LEU A 161 0.13 9.12 -2.67
C LEU A 161 0.66 10.30 -1.86
N GLY A 162 1.03 11.39 -2.55
CA GLY A 162 1.49 12.61 -1.91
C GLY A 162 0.33 13.54 -1.59
N PHE A 163 0.20 13.98 -0.33
CA PHE A 163 -0.74 15.04 0.07
C PHE A 163 -0.04 16.40 0.11
N TYR A 164 0.76 16.66 -0.91
CA TYR A 164 1.52 17.89 -1.08
C TYR A 164 1.87 18.07 -2.56
N GLY A 165 2.26 19.28 -2.93
CA GLY A 165 2.72 19.59 -4.27
C GLY A 165 4.18 20.04 -4.30
N ARG A 166 4.86 19.76 -5.41
CA ARG A 166 6.15 20.35 -5.74
C ARG A 166 5.92 21.61 -6.57
N SER A 167 6.46 22.73 -6.09
CA SER A 167 6.19 24.06 -6.63
C SER A 167 7.45 24.72 -7.18
N PHE A 168 7.26 25.56 -8.17
CA PHE A 168 8.34 26.20 -8.92
C PHE A 168 8.00 27.65 -9.25
N THR A 169 9.03 28.47 -9.40
CA THR A 169 8.94 29.81 -9.98
C THR A 169 9.36 29.72 -11.45
N LEU A 170 8.41 29.90 -12.36
CA LEU A 170 8.65 29.83 -13.80
C LEU A 170 9.58 30.96 -14.27
N SER A 171 10.51 30.64 -15.16
CA SER A 171 11.38 31.63 -15.81
C SER A 171 10.62 32.45 -16.84
N ASP A 172 9.60 31.87 -17.47
CA ASP A 172 8.72 32.52 -18.43
C ASP A 172 7.25 32.36 -17.97
N PRO A 173 6.61 33.43 -17.50
CA PRO A 173 5.22 33.40 -17.06
C PRO A 173 4.20 32.98 -18.14
N SER A 174 4.56 33.06 -19.41
CA SER A 174 3.69 32.63 -20.51
C SER A 174 3.73 31.12 -20.75
N CYS A 175 4.75 30.43 -20.24
CA CYS A 175 4.92 28.99 -20.32
C CYS A 175 4.44 28.36 -19.01
N THR A 176 3.30 27.69 -19.02
CA THR A 176 2.64 27.17 -17.80
C THR A 176 2.40 25.68 -17.78
N LYS A 177 2.92 24.96 -18.78
CA LYS A 177 2.77 23.50 -18.91
C LYS A 177 3.98 22.75 -18.36
N ALA A 178 3.86 21.46 -18.15
CA ALA A 178 5.00 20.57 -17.92
C ALA A 178 6.06 20.76 -19.03
N GLY A 179 7.33 20.77 -18.66
CA GLY A 179 8.45 21.05 -19.55
C GLY A 179 8.81 22.54 -19.68
N CYS A 180 8.12 23.46 -19.01
CA CYS A 180 8.48 24.85 -18.96
C CYS A 180 9.70 25.08 -18.04
N PRO A 181 10.61 26.06 -18.37
CA PRO A 181 11.76 26.29 -17.53
C PRO A 181 11.39 26.98 -16.21
N PHE A 182 12.04 26.58 -15.12
CA PHE A 182 11.96 27.27 -13.84
C PHE A 182 13.28 27.95 -13.45
N SER A 183 13.20 28.95 -12.60
CA SER A 183 14.36 29.70 -12.09
C SER A 183 14.71 29.32 -10.64
N SER A 184 13.72 28.86 -9.88
CA SER A 184 13.87 28.47 -8.47
C SER A 184 12.66 27.62 -8.02
N GLY A 185 12.72 27.10 -6.80
CA GLY A 185 11.54 26.60 -6.13
C GLY A 185 10.47 27.69 -5.98
N GLY A 186 9.21 27.28 -5.95
CA GLY A 186 8.09 28.17 -5.70
C GLY A 186 8.18 28.85 -4.33
N ASN A 187 7.41 29.92 -4.16
CA ASN A 187 7.35 30.64 -2.89
C ASN A 187 6.97 29.71 -1.74
N PRO A 188 7.59 29.87 -0.56
CA PRO A 188 7.23 29.07 0.61
C PRO A 188 5.78 29.29 0.99
N GLY A 189 5.09 28.21 1.36
CA GLY A 189 3.77 28.28 1.98
C GLY A 189 3.83 28.84 3.38
N GLN A 190 2.68 29.22 3.92
CA GLN A 190 2.59 29.82 5.26
C GLN A 190 2.95 28.80 6.37
N CYS A 191 2.61 27.53 6.19
CA CYS A 191 2.83 26.46 7.16
C CYS A 191 4.06 25.62 6.82
N SER A 192 4.24 25.26 5.55
CA SER A 192 5.39 24.50 5.06
C SER A 192 6.69 25.27 5.22
N ALA A 193 6.65 26.61 5.06
CA ALA A 193 7.78 27.53 5.16
C ALA A 193 9.01 27.05 4.32
N SER A 194 8.76 26.22 3.30
CA SER A 194 9.77 25.59 2.46
C SER A 194 9.59 25.97 1.00
N SER A 195 10.63 26.56 0.38
CA SER A 195 10.60 26.84 -1.06
C SER A 195 10.55 25.54 -1.85
N GLY A 196 9.68 25.50 -2.86
CA GLY A 196 9.53 24.35 -3.74
C GLY A 196 8.59 23.25 -3.22
N THR A 197 7.94 23.45 -2.06
CA THR A 197 6.97 22.49 -1.52
C THR A 197 5.78 23.22 -0.89
N LEU A 198 4.57 22.78 -1.22
CA LEU A 198 3.33 23.27 -0.63
C LEU A 198 2.52 22.10 -0.11
N MET A 199 1.94 22.24 1.09
CA MET A 199 0.96 21.29 1.61
C MET A 199 -0.35 21.37 0.81
N ASP A 200 -1.14 20.31 0.74
CA ASP A 200 -2.45 20.35 0.09
C ASP A 200 -3.34 21.44 0.67
N SER A 201 -3.31 21.63 1.99
CA SER A 201 -4.03 22.72 2.67
C SER A 201 -3.63 24.14 2.19
N GLU A 202 -2.37 24.33 1.82
CA GLU A 202 -1.87 25.60 1.29
C GLU A 202 -2.29 25.81 -0.16
N ILE A 203 -2.27 24.74 -0.97
CA ILE A 203 -2.74 24.77 -2.35
C ILE A 203 -4.25 25.05 -2.40
N ASP A 204 -5.03 24.42 -1.54
CA ASP A 204 -6.45 24.70 -1.37
C ASP A 204 -6.72 26.18 -1.05
N ALA A 205 -5.92 26.78 -0.17
CA ALA A 205 -6.03 28.20 0.16
C ALA A 205 -5.67 29.11 -1.03
N ILE A 206 -4.67 28.75 -1.81
CA ILE A 206 -4.28 29.46 -3.07
C ILE A 206 -5.44 29.41 -4.05
N ILE A 207 -6.05 28.26 -4.29
CA ILE A 207 -7.18 28.10 -5.19
C ILE A 207 -8.39 28.89 -4.70
N ALA A 208 -8.69 28.81 -3.39
CA ALA A 208 -9.81 29.52 -2.78
C ALA A 208 -9.66 31.05 -2.82
N SER A 209 -8.44 31.59 -3.02
CA SER A 209 -8.21 33.03 -3.19
C SER A 209 -8.84 33.59 -4.47
N GLY A 210 -9.18 32.72 -5.46
CA GLY A 210 -9.78 33.10 -6.72
C GLY A 210 -8.80 33.65 -7.78
N ASN A 211 -7.50 33.75 -7.47
CA ASN A 211 -6.47 34.26 -8.38
C ASN A 211 -5.60 33.15 -9.00
N ALA A 212 -5.98 31.90 -8.83
CA ALA A 212 -5.26 30.76 -9.36
C ALA A 212 -6.00 30.14 -10.55
N THR A 213 -5.24 29.58 -11.47
CA THR A 213 -5.76 28.75 -12.57
C THR A 213 -5.36 27.30 -12.32
N SER A 214 -6.36 26.41 -12.25
CA SER A 214 -6.15 24.97 -12.11
C SER A 214 -6.43 24.27 -13.43
N THR A 215 -5.55 23.34 -13.82
CA THR A 215 -5.65 22.58 -15.07
C THR A 215 -5.37 21.11 -14.77
N LEU A 216 -6.31 20.23 -15.15
CA LEU A 216 -6.13 18.78 -15.04
C LEU A 216 -5.28 18.27 -16.20
N ASP A 217 -4.12 17.67 -15.88
CA ASP A 217 -3.36 16.82 -16.80
C ASP A 217 -3.84 15.37 -16.63
N LYS A 218 -4.57 14.87 -17.62
CA LYS A 218 -5.18 13.53 -17.54
C LYS A 218 -4.18 12.41 -17.76
N ASP A 219 -3.13 12.66 -18.52
CA ASP A 219 -2.12 11.63 -18.83
C ASP A 219 -1.20 11.43 -17.63
N ALA A 220 -0.79 12.53 -17.01
CA ALA A 220 -0.02 12.50 -15.77
C ALA A 220 -0.89 12.22 -14.52
N ALA A 221 -2.22 12.30 -14.63
CA ALA A 221 -3.18 12.21 -13.54
C ALA A 221 -2.83 13.14 -12.38
N VAL A 222 -2.58 14.42 -12.68
CA VAL A 222 -2.26 15.46 -11.70
C VAL A 222 -3.01 16.75 -12.00
N ASN A 223 -3.18 17.60 -11.00
CA ASN A 223 -3.58 18.98 -11.21
C ASN A 223 -2.35 19.90 -11.21
N ILE A 224 -2.36 20.85 -12.15
CA ILE A 224 -1.38 21.91 -12.25
C ILE A 224 -2.09 23.21 -11.86
N VAL A 225 -1.56 23.92 -10.87
CA VAL A 225 -2.06 25.23 -10.46
C VAL A 225 -1.01 26.29 -10.70
N THR A 226 -1.43 27.40 -11.32
CA THR A 226 -0.60 28.59 -11.54
C THR A 226 -1.25 29.80 -10.91
N TRP A 227 -0.42 30.65 -10.27
CA TRP A 227 -0.88 31.87 -9.59
C TRP A 227 0.27 32.90 -9.53
N ASP A 228 0.00 34.10 -9.03
CA ASP A 228 0.99 35.16 -8.81
C ASP A 228 1.95 35.38 -10.00
N THR A 229 1.41 35.36 -11.21
CA THR A 229 2.09 35.56 -12.48
C THR A 229 2.99 34.38 -12.91
N ASN A 230 3.87 33.85 -12.04
CA ASN A 230 4.88 32.85 -12.38
C ASN A 230 5.04 31.72 -11.37
N GLN A 231 4.12 31.56 -10.44
CA GLN A 231 4.13 30.41 -9.55
C GLN A 231 3.41 29.24 -10.18
N TRP A 232 3.94 28.05 -9.97
CA TRP A 232 3.46 26.80 -10.54
C TRP A 232 3.59 25.69 -9.50
N VAL A 233 2.58 24.83 -9.39
CA VAL A 233 2.63 23.61 -8.55
C VAL A 233 1.90 22.48 -9.24
N SER A 234 2.42 21.26 -9.14
CA SER A 234 1.67 20.03 -9.41
C SER A 234 1.32 19.33 -8.10
N TYR A 235 0.10 18.83 -8.01
CA TYR A 235 -0.40 18.13 -6.83
C TYR A 235 -1.56 17.19 -7.18
N ASP A 236 -2.03 16.44 -6.21
CA ASP A 236 -3.15 15.52 -6.36
C ASP A 236 -4.38 16.02 -5.60
N ASP A 237 -5.50 16.18 -6.32
CA ASP A 237 -6.83 16.42 -5.74
C ASP A 237 -7.69 15.15 -5.71
N ALA A 238 -8.95 15.27 -5.29
CA ALA A 238 -9.89 14.14 -5.26
C ALA A 238 -10.03 13.41 -6.62
N THR A 239 -9.93 14.15 -7.74
CA THR A 239 -10.03 13.58 -9.08
C THR A 239 -8.82 12.76 -9.45
N THR A 240 -7.62 13.30 -9.22
CA THR A 240 -6.36 12.64 -9.59
C THR A 240 -6.00 11.52 -8.61
N LEU A 241 -6.30 11.67 -7.33
CA LEU A 241 -6.24 10.59 -6.35
C LEU A 241 -7.12 9.40 -6.74
N LYS A 242 -8.33 9.70 -7.28
CA LYS A 242 -9.19 8.65 -7.83
C LYS A 242 -8.54 7.94 -9.02
N MET A 243 -7.99 8.69 -9.97
CA MET A 243 -7.33 8.10 -11.15
C MET A 243 -6.19 7.16 -10.73
N LYS A 244 -5.35 7.58 -9.76
CA LYS A 244 -4.26 6.77 -9.22
C LYS A 244 -4.76 5.54 -8.45
N LYS A 245 -5.86 5.67 -7.74
CA LYS A 245 -6.48 4.55 -7.04
C LYS A 245 -7.10 3.55 -8.01
N ASP A 246 -7.78 4.02 -9.06
CA ASP A 246 -8.29 3.16 -10.12
C ASP A 246 -7.14 2.39 -10.80
N TYR A 247 -6.03 3.06 -11.11
CA TYR A 247 -4.82 2.44 -11.62
C TYR A 247 -4.27 1.34 -10.67
N ALA A 248 -4.17 1.64 -9.37
CA ALA A 248 -3.73 0.65 -8.39
C ALA A 248 -4.66 -0.59 -8.33
N ASN A 249 -5.98 -0.36 -8.45
CA ASN A 249 -6.97 -1.43 -8.49
C ASN A 249 -6.87 -2.26 -9.78
N ASP A 250 -6.66 -1.60 -10.93
CA ASP A 250 -6.52 -2.28 -12.23
C ASP A 250 -5.29 -3.19 -12.27
N LEU A 251 -4.23 -2.82 -11.58
CA LEU A 251 -3.02 -3.63 -11.39
C LEU A 251 -3.11 -4.62 -10.22
N CYS A 252 -4.22 -4.67 -9.50
CA CYS A 252 -4.39 -5.53 -8.31
C CYS A 252 -3.32 -5.31 -7.24
N LEU A 253 -2.92 -4.06 -7.03
CA LEU A 253 -1.97 -3.71 -5.97
C LEU A 253 -2.55 -4.00 -4.59
N GLY A 254 -1.68 -4.21 -3.60
CA GLY A 254 -2.05 -4.49 -2.22
C GLY A 254 -2.83 -3.36 -1.55
N GLY A 255 -2.58 -2.13 -1.95
CA GLY A 255 -3.24 -0.96 -1.40
C GLY A 255 -2.58 0.36 -1.80
N THR A 256 -2.86 1.38 -1.01
CA THR A 256 -2.25 2.70 -1.12
C THR A 256 -1.63 3.12 0.21
N MET A 257 -0.58 3.91 0.15
CA MET A 257 0.08 4.56 1.29
C MET A 257 0.06 6.07 1.06
N VAL A 258 -0.03 6.85 2.11
CA VAL A 258 -0.10 8.33 2.04
C VAL A 258 1.09 8.97 2.74
N TRP A 259 1.72 9.96 2.09
CA TRP A 259 2.68 10.87 2.68
C TRP A 259 2.23 12.33 2.45
N ALA A 260 1.78 13.07 3.49
CA ALA A 260 1.50 12.58 4.82
C ALA A 260 0.13 13.10 5.28
N VAL A 261 -0.50 12.39 6.20
CA VAL A 261 -1.79 12.83 6.78
C VAL A 261 -1.69 14.22 7.41
N SER A 262 -0.51 14.58 7.93
CA SER A 262 -0.25 15.89 8.53
C SER A 262 -0.22 17.06 7.53
N THR A 263 -0.16 16.81 6.24
CA THR A 263 -0.16 17.85 5.18
C THR A 263 -1.54 18.08 4.57
N ASP A 264 -2.54 17.26 4.95
CA ASP A 264 -3.95 17.51 4.67
C ASP A 264 -4.48 18.71 5.46
N ASN A 265 -5.59 19.27 5.07
CA ASN A 265 -6.24 20.34 5.82
C ASN A 265 -7.00 19.81 7.06
N ASN A 266 -7.37 20.72 7.96
CA ASN A 266 -8.08 20.36 9.21
C ASN A 266 -9.46 19.71 8.99
N ASN A 267 -10.02 19.81 7.79
CA ASN A 267 -11.27 19.16 7.40
C ASN A 267 -11.03 17.77 6.79
N GLY A 268 -9.78 17.36 6.60
CA GLY A 268 -9.40 16.10 5.98
C GLY A 268 -9.86 16.01 4.53
N THR A 269 -9.68 17.07 3.73
CA THR A 269 -10.21 17.12 2.36
C THR A 269 -9.60 16.03 1.48
N ALA A 270 -8.27 15.86 1.51
CA ALA A 270 -7.59 14.81 0.76
C ALA A 270 -7.91 13.42 1.34
N SER A 271 -7.83 13.24 2.66
CA SER A 271 -8.17 11.98 3.34
C SER A 271 -9.63 11.57 3.10
N SER A 272 -10.57 12.52 3.21
CA SER A 272 -11.99 12.27 2.96
C SER A 272 -12.26 11.91 1.51
N SER A 273 -11.51 12.49 0.57
CA SER A 273 -11.59 12.15 -0.86
C SER A 273 -11.24 10.68 -1.10
N LEU A 274 -10.20 10.16 -0.45
CA LEU A 274 -9.85 8.75 -0.52
C LEU A 274 -10.93 7.85 0.09
N LEU A 275 -11.54 8.25 1.20
CA LEU A 275 -12.65 7.55 1.84
C LEU A 275 -13.94 7.63 1.02
N GLN A 276 -14.29 8.82 0.50
CA GLN A 276 -15.44 9.02 -0.38
C GLN A 276 -15.28 8.27 -1.71
N LEU A 277 -14.06 8.17 -2.23
CA LEU A 277 -13.77 7.37 -3.41
C LEU A 277 -14.16 5.90 -3.19
N ASN A 278 -13.98 5.36 -2.00
CA ASN A 278 -14.51 4.03 -1.68
C ASN A 278 -16.04 4.00 -1.78
N SER A 279 -16.75 5.04 -1.35
CA SER A 279 -18.20 5.15 -1.47
C SER A 279 -18.69 5.49 -2.89
N LEU A 280 -17.89 6.23 -3.67
CA LEU A 280 -18.19 6.60 -5.07
C LEU A 280 -17.84 5.47 -6.04
N ILE A 281 -16.76 4.77 -5.83
CA ILE A 281 -16.44 3.52 -6.54
C ILE A 281 -17.56 2.52 -6.28
N LYS A 282 -17.96 2.36 -5.04
CA LYS A 282 -19.16 1.61 -4.67
C LYS A 282 -20.37 2.07 -5.50
N LYS A 283 -20.67 3.37 -5.54
CA LYS A 283 -21.82 3.93 -6.26
C LYS A 283 -21.71 3.82 -7.79
N SER A 284 -20.51 3.93 -8.36
CA SER A 284 -20.27 3.82 -9.82
C SER A 284 -20.28 2.36 -10.29
N LEU A 285 -19.70 1.47 -9.52
CA LEU A 285 -19.75 0.03 -9.78
C LEU A 285 -21.16 -0.54 -9.56
N PHE A 286 -22.00 0.14 -8.77
CA PHE A 286 -23.26 -0.35 -8.22
C PHE A 286 -24.50 0.31 -8.82
N GLY A 287 -24.40 0.89 -10.02
CA GLY A 287 -25.56 1.29 -10.85
C GLY A 287 -26.56 2.24 -10.19
N GLY A 288 -26.12 3.07 -9.22
CA GLY A 288 -26.97 4.12 -8.62
C GLY A 288 -27.94 3.65 -7.54
N GLN A 289 -27.98 2.37 -7.20
CA GLN A 289 -28.57 1.94 -5.93
C GLN A 289 -27.59 2.26 -4.81
N THR A 290 -28.09 2.69 -3.65
CA THR A 290 -27.26 2.81 -2.43
C THR A 290 -26.70 1.43 -2.17
N PRO A 291 -25.37 1.21 -2.32
CA PRO A 291 -24.87 -0.13 -2.13
C PRO A 291 -25.04 -0.48 -0.67
N GLN A 292 -25.58 -1.64 -0.42
CA GLN A 292 -25.45 -2.35 0.85
C GLN A 292 -23.99 -2.83 1.09
N VAL A 293 -23.03 -2.17 0.46
CA VAL A 293 -21.59 -2.41 0.69
C VAL A 293 -21.17 -2.04 2.10
N SER A 294 -22.04 -1.33 2.80
CA SER A 294 -21.94 -1.19 4.24
C SER A 294 -21.78 -2.55 4.93
N SER A 295 -22.36 -3.64 4.42
CA SER A 295 -22.32 -4.92 5.09
C SER A 295 -20.92 -5.50 5.20
N LEU A 296 -20.22 -5.71 4.09
CA LEU A 296 -18.86 -6.29 4.13
C LEU A 296 -17.82 -5.34 4.71
N SER A 297 -17.93 -4.03 4.44
CA SER A 297 -17.00 -3.03 4.99
C SER A 297 -17.19 -2.75 6.49
N GLN A 298 -18.36 -3.10 7.04
CA GLN A 298 -18.65 -3.00 8.47
C GLN A 298 -18.51 -4.35 9.19
N CYS A 299 -18.22 -5.43 8.45
CA CYS A 299 -17.91 -6.70 9.03
C CYS A 299 -16.49 -6.70 9.59
N VAL A 300 -16.32 -7.26 10.78
CA VAL A 300 -15.02 -7.34 11.46
C VAL A 300 -14.77 -8.76 11.95
N TRP A 301 -13.50 -9.18 11.98
CA TRP A 301 -13.12 -10.38 12.70
C TRP A 301 -13.07 -10.07 14.19
N GLY A 302 -13.83 -10.82 14.98
CA GLY A 302 -13.76 -10.77 16.44
C GLY A 302 -12.46 -11.35 17.00
N ASP A 303 -12.28 -11.27 18.31
CA ASP A 303 -11.20 -11.94 19.02
C ASP A 303 -11.38 -13.46 19.02
N CYS A 304 -10.29 -14.21 19.29
CA CYS A 304 -10.34 -15.66 19.32
C CYS A 304 -11.32 -16.14 20.42
N ASP A 305 -12.25 -17.02 20.04
CA ASP A 305 -13.32 -17.57 20.90
C ASP A 305 -14.26 -16.53 21.53
N ALA A 306 -14.19 -15.27 21.11
CA ALA A 306 -15.09 -14.23 21.59
C ALA A 306 -16.44 -14.23 20.85
N ASP A 307 -17.46 -13.66 21.49
CA ASP A 307 -18.72 -13.36 20.84
C ASP A 307 -18.60 -12.09 19.98
N CYS A 308 -19.47 -11.98 18.98
CA CYS A 308 -19.57 -10.80 18.15
C CYS A 308 -19.92 -9.57 18.99
N PRO A 309 -19.37 -8.39 18.68
CA PRO A 309 -19.75 -7.13 19.31
C PRO A 309 -21.25 -6.86 19.25
N ALA A 310 -21.77 -6.10 20.18
CA ALA A 310 -23.19 -5.72 20.22
C ALA A 310 -23.62 -5.07 18.88
N GLY A 311 -24.77 -5.48 18.34
CA GLY A 311 -25.28 -5.05 17.04
C GLY A 311 -24.73 -5.80 15.83
N THR A 312 -23.89 -6.82 16.06
CA THR A 312 -23.35 -7.66 14.98
C THR A 312 -23.70 -9.15 15.19
N THR A 313 -23.75 -9.89 14.09
CA THR A 313 -24.06 -11.32 14.04
C THR A 313 -22.96 -12.06 13.28
N PRO A 314 -22.56 -13.27 13.69
CA PRO A 314 -21.53 -14.02 12.98
C PRO A 314 -22.03 -14.48 11.60
N ALA A 315 -21.35 -14.06 10.52
CA ALA A 315 -21.58 -14.56 9.18
C ALA A 315 -20.86 -15.90 8.93
N THR A 316 -19.69 -16.09 9.55
CA THR A 316 -18.92 -17.33 9.50
C THR A 316 -17.87 -17.38 10.63
N THR A 317 -17.23 -18.54 10.79
CA THR A 317 -16.11 -18.74 11.71
C THR A 317 -14.88 -19.21 10.97
N GLY A 318 -13.69 -18.91 11.49
CA GLY A 318 -12.42 -19.35 10.93
C GLY A 318 -11.24 -18.98 11.82
N LYS A 319 -10.03 -19.43 11.46
CA LYS A 319 -8.81 -19.04 12.18
C LYS A 319 -8.30 -17.65 11.78
N GLY A 320 -8.94 -17.04 10.79
CA GLY A 320 -8.82 -15.63 10.43
C GLY A 320 -7.43 -15.20 9.97
N LYS A 321 -7.01 -15.60 8.76
CA LYS A 321 -6.03 -14.83 8.02
C LYS A 321 -6.77 -13.98 6.99
N SER A 322 -6.59 -12.68 7.03
CA SER A 322 -7.18 -11.81 6.01
C SER A 322 -6.60 -12.11 4.62
N ALA A 323 -7.45 -12.17 3.60
CA ALA A 323 -7.03 -12.26 2.21
C ALA A 323 -6.69 -10.88 1.61
N SER A 324 -7.18 -9.81 2.22
CA SER A 324 -6.82 -8.44 1.83
C SER A 324 -5.69 -7.95 2.73
N ASN A 325 -4.64 -7.39 2.14
CA ASN A 325 -3.46 -6.89 2.82
C ASN A 325 -3.71 -5.67 3.76
N VAL A 326 -4.97 -5.38 4.07
CA VAL A 326 -5.37 -4.18 4.83
C VAL A 326 -5.45 -4.43 6.34
N ALA A 327 -5.52 -5.69 6.79
CA ALA A 327 -5.48 -5.99 8.22
C ALA A 327 -4.76 -7.31 8.46
N ILE A 328 -3.62 -7.25 9.11
CA ILE A 328 -2.88 -8.43 9.56
C ILE A 328 -3.58 -8.96 10.79
N TYR A 329 -4.49 -9.92 10.60
CA TYR A 329 -5.01 -10.68 11.73
C TYR A 329 -4.12 -11.88 11.98
N THR A 330 -3.63 -11.98 13.20
CA THR A 330 -2.98 -13.20 13.69
C THR A 330 -4.00 -14.32 13.68
N GLY A 331 -3.66 -15.47 13.09
CA GLY A 331 -4.51 -16.66 13.24
C GLY A 331 -4.66 -17.03 14.72
N CYS A 332 -5.82 -17.51 15.11
CA CYS A 332 -6.03 -17.98 16.47
C CYS A 332 -5.10 -19.16 16.82
N PRO A 333 -4.70 -19.32 18.09
CA PRO A 333 -3.99 -20.50 18.56
C PRO A 333 -4.75 -21.80 18.21
N SER A 334 -4.06 -22.93 18.18
CA SER A 334 -4.66 -24.23 17.85
C SER A 334 -5.89 -24.51 18.71
N LYS A 335 -7.01 -24.82 18.06
CA LYS A 335 -8.36 -25.08 18.60
C LYS A 335 -9.23 -23.85 18.88
N GLN A 336 -8.76 -22.65 18.67
CA GLN A 336 -9.56 -21.44 18.78
C GLN A 336 -9.95 -20.91 17.41
N GLU A 337 -11.13 -20.31 17.29
CA GLU A 337 -11.65 -19.72 16.06
C GLU A 337 -12.12 -18.29 16.30
N ARG A 338 -12.13 -17.48 15.25
CA ARG A 338 -12.72 -16.15 15.25
C ARG A 338 -14.06 -16.17 14.53
N LYS A 339 -14.97 -15.32 14.96
CA LYS A 339 -16.22 -15.05 14.26
C LYS A 339 -16.03 -13.85 13.31
N TYR A 340 -16.47 -14.00 12.07
CA TYR A 340 -16.60 -12.87 11.15
C TYR A 340 -17.95 -12.22 11.40
N CYS A 341 -17.97 -11.09 12.06
CA CYS A 341 -19.11 -10.42 12.61
C CYS A 341 -19.59 -9.31 11.71
N CYS A 342 -20.83 -9.37 11.25
CA CYS A 342 -21.46 -8.38 10.37
C CYS A 342 -22.66 -7.73 11.07
N PRO A 343 -23.09 -6.50 10.67
CA PRO A 343 -24.29 -5.88 11.18
C PRO A 343 -25.50 -6.83 11.12
N THR A 344 -26.30 -6.90 12.19
CA THR A 344 -27.37 -7.92 12.34
C THR A 344 -28.44 -7.83 11.26
N ASP A 345 -28.68 -6.65 10.72
CA ASP A 345 -29.67 -6.35 9.67
C ASP A 345 -29.12 -6.57 8.25
N ASP A 346 -27.82 -6.90 8.11
CA ASP A 346 -27.16 -7.01 6.82
C ASP A 346 -26.02 -8.05 6.86
N VAL A 347 -26.37 -9.29 7.19
CA VAL A 347 -25.43 -10.40 7.28
C VAL A 347 -25.29 -11.07 5.91
N PRO A 348 -24.12 -11.01 5.25
CA PRO A 348 -23.91 -11.66 3.98
C PRO A 348 -23.88 -13.19 4.14
N THR A 349 -24.21 -13.90 3.08
CA THR A 349 -23.99 -15.36 3.03
C THR A 349 -22.52 -15.62 2.70
N CYS A 350 -21.78 -16.21 3.63
CA CYS A 350 -20.37 -16.52 3.46
C CYS A 350 -20.10 -18.02 3.53
N HIS A 351 -19.19 -18.51 2.69
CA HIS A 351 -18.77 -19.91 2.72
C HIS A 351 -17.28 -20.07 2.37
N TRP A 352 -16.69 -21.14 2.88
CA TRP A 352 -15.30 -21.49 2.60
C TRP A 352 -15.21 -22.36 1.36
N VAL A 353 -14.51 -21.88 0.33
CA VAL A 353 -14.29 -22.60 -0.91
C VAL A 353 -12.98 -23.36 -0.85
N SER A 354 -13.07 -24.69 -1.02
CA SER A 354 -11.93 -25.56 -1.29
C SER A 354 -12.25 -26.35 -2.56
N PHE A 355 -11.48 -26.15 -3.63
CA PHE A 355 -11.80 -26.79 -4.90
C PHE A 355 -10.95 -28.05 -5.14
N ILE A 356 -11.61 -29.10 -5.65
CA ILE A 356 -11.01 -30.22 -6.36
C ILE A 356 -11.36 -29.99 -7.83
N PRO A 357 -10.39 -29.78 -8.75
CA PRO A 357 -10.68 -29.56 -10.17
C PRO A 357 -11.45 -30.76 -10.73
N LYS A 358 -12.61 -30.52 -11.35
CA LYS A 358 -13.39 -31.58 -12.02
C LYS A 358 -12.81 -31.99 -13.36
N ASP A 359 -12.00 -31.16 -13.99
CA ASP A 359 -11.47 -31.39 -15.32
C ASP A 359 -9.93 -31.34 -15.31
N ASN A 360 -9.30 -32.48 -15.62
CA ASN A 360 -7.88 -32.71 -15.94
C ASN A 360 -6.85 -33.01 -14.83
N MET A 361 -7.22 -33.52 -13.68
CA MET A 361 -6.26 -34.28 -12.87
C MET A 361 -6.58 -35.78 -12.91
N HIS A 362 -5.55 -36.61 -13.19
CA HIS A 362 -5.70 -38.04 -13.33
C HIS A 362 -6.55 -38.65 -12.21
N LYS A 363 -7.62 -39.28 -12.57
CA LYS A 363 -8.62 -39.96 -11.73
C LYS A 363 -8.03 -40.78 -10.56
N TRP A 364 -6.78 -41.19 -10.68
CA TRP A 364 -6.05 -41.97 -9.71
C TRP A 364 -5.64 -41.23 -8.44
N ILE A 365 -5.25 -39.97 -8.53
CA ILE A 365 -4.77 -39.18 -7.37
C ILE A 365 -5.96 -38.84 -6.46
N VAL A 366 -7.10 -38.47 -7.05
CA VAL A 366 -8.31 -38.12 -6.30
C VAL A 366 -8.91 -39.32 -5.55
N LEU A 367 -8.95 -40.49 -6.19
CA LEU A 367 -9.49 -41.72 -5.54
C LEU A 367 -8.59 -42.19 -4.39
N THR A 368 -7.27 -42.12 -4.52
CA THR A 368 -6.34 -42.58 -3.47
C THR A 368 -6.40 -41.64 -2.24
N LEU A 369 -6.53 -40.34 -2.43
CA LEU A 369 -6.63 -39.34 -1.34
C LEU A 369 -7.97 -39.44 -0.59
N LEU A 370 -9.07 -39.76 -1.29
CA LEU A 370 -10.37 -39.97 -0.66
C LEU A 370 -10.45 -41.27 0.14
N GLN A 371 -9.70 -42.31 -0.25
CA GLN A 371 -9.68 -43.61 0.46
C GLN A 371 -8.78 -43.62 1.69
N THR A 372 -7.77 -42.74 1.77
CA THR A 372 -6.81 -42.72 2.89
C THR A 372 -7.18 -41.76 4.01
N GLY A 373 -8.27 -41.01 3.89
CA GLY A 373 -8.69 -40.02 4.90
C GLY A 373 -7.70 -38.84 5.03
N SER A 374 -6.79 -38.68 4.10
CA SER A 374 -5.80 -37.58 4.09
C SER A 374 -6.46 -36.26 3.71
N ALA A 375 -6.02 -35.16 4.32
CA ALA A 375 -6.54 -33.82 4.05
C ALA A 375 -6.37 -33.45 2.57
N PRO A 376 -7.36 -32.83 1.92
CA PRO A 376 -7.30 -32.51 0.50
C PRO A 376 -6.23 -31.45 0.19
N LEU A 377 -5.63 -31.56 -1.00
CA LEU A 377 -4.87 -30.48 -1.59
C LEU A 377 -5.84 -29.33 -1.88
N CYS A 378 -5.65 -28.19 -1.25
CA CYS A 378 -6.44 -27.01 -1.57
C CYS A 378 -5.71 -26.27 -2.71
N VAL A 379 -6.37 -26.10 -3.84
CA VAL A 379 -5.90 -25.21 -4.89
C VAL A 379 -6.51 -23.85 -4.59
N SER A 380 -5.69 -22.80 -4.53
CA SER A 380 -6.18 -21.44 -4.34
C SER A 380 -7.13 -21.08 -5.49
N HIS A 381 -8.37 -20.75 -5.18
CA HIS A 381 -9.36 -20.31 -6.15
C HIS A 381 -9.98 -19.00 -5.75
N SER A 382 -10.24 -18.19 -6.77
CA SER A 382 -11.13 -17.03 -6.68
C SER A 382 -12.55 -17.48 -6.34
N CYS A 383 -13.25 -16.64 -5.62
CA CYS A 383 -14.70 -16.75 -5.43
C CYS A 383 -15.44 -16.71 -6.78
N ALA A 384 -16.71 -17.11 -6.80
CA ALA A 384 -17.57 -16.98 -7.97
C ALA A 384 -17.68 -15.50 -8.40
N ASP A 385 -18.11 -15.25 -9.65
CA ASP A 385 -18.15 -13.90 -10.23
C ASP A 385 -19.07 -12.92 -9.47
N ASP A 386 -19.98 -13.45 -8.65
CA ASP A 386 -20.92 -12.73 -7.79
C ASP A 386 -20.54 -12.74 -6.30
N GLU A 387 -19.33 -13.16 -5.97
CA GLU A 387 -18.83 -13.25 -4.60
C GLU A 387 -17.54 -12.48 -4.39
N VAL A 388 -17.35 -11.99 -3.17
CA VAL A 388 -16.14 -11.29 -2.72
C VAL A 388 -15.30 -12.19 -1.82
N GLN A 389 -14.03 -12.28 -2.11
CA GLN A 389 -13.07 -12.96 -1.24
C GLN A 389 -12.71 -12.05 -0.05
N VAL A 390 -13.06 -12.47 1.16
CA VAL A 390 -12.86 -11.68 2.38
C VAL A 390 -11.79 -12.23 3.31
N ALA A 391 -11.39 -13.49 3.16
CA ALA A 391 -10.32 -14.09 3.96
C ALA A 391 -9.74 -15.36 3.31
N THR A 392 -8.58 -15.79 3.82
CA THR A 392 -7.99 -17.10 3.52
C THR A 392 -7.64 -17.85 4.79
N ASP A 393 -7.80 -19.16 4.79
CA ASP A 393 -7.46 -20.01 5.95
C ASP A 393 -7.09 -21.44 5.50
N GLN A 394 -6.12 -22.05 6.17
CA GLN A 394 -5.72 -23.44 5.88
C GLN A 394 -6.65 -24.47 6.54
N SER A 395 -7.36 -24.11 7.59
CA SER A 395 -8.10 -25.06 8.44
C SER A 395 -9.55 -24.70 8.70
N ALA A 396 -10.09 -23.63 8.11
CA ALA A 396 -11.49 -23.27 8.26
C ALA A 396 -12.45 -24.25 7.56
N GLY A 397 -13.73 -24.23 7.96
CA GLY A 397 -14.77 -25.06 7.34
C GLY A 397 -14.60 -26.58 7.55
N GLY A 398 -13.98 -26.99 8.66
CA GLY A 398 -14.00 -28.39 9.12
C GLY A 398 -12.90 -29.31 8.56
N HIS A 399 -12.11 -28.89 7.57
CA HIS A 399 -11.02 -29.69 6.99
C HIS A 399 -9.78 -28.82 6.78
N SER A 400 -8.60 -29.34 7.15
CA SER A 400 -7.33 -28.65 6.94
C SER A 400 -6.75 -28.95 5.54
N CYS A 401 -6.11 -27.95 4.93
CA CYS A 401 -5.34 -28.08 3.70
C CYS A 401 -3.90 -28.49 4.02
N TRP A 402 -3.32 -29.45 3.27
CA TRP A 402 -1.90 -29.77 3.39
C TRP A 402 -1.01 -28.76 2.68
N PHE A 403 -1.51 -28.24 1.56
CA PHE A 403 -0.87 -27.18 0.77
C PHE A 403 -1.91 -26.14 0.40
N ASN A 404 -1.50 -24.89 0.29
CA ASN A 404 -2.37 -23.74 0.03
C ASN A 404 -3.43 -23.48 1.11
N HIS A 405 -4.43 -22.69 0.78
CA HIS A 405 -5.48 -22.24 1.69
C HIS A 405 -6.85 -22.25 0.99
N LYS A 406 -7.89 -22.18 1.78
CA LYS A 406 -9.26 -21.94 1.33
C LYS A 406 -9.54 -20.46 1.29
N SER A 407 -10.40 -20.06 0.38
CA SER A 407 -10.92 -18.69 0.30
C SER A 407 -12.29 -18.61 0.99
N LEU A 408 -12.49 -17.61 1.83
CA LEU A 408 -13.80 -17.25 2.32
C LEU A 408 -14.45 -16.34 1.29
N CYS A 409 -15.53 -16.82 0.69
CA CYS A 409 -16.33 -16.11 -0.28
C CYS A 409 -17.65 -15.69 0.34
N CYS A 410 -17.99 -14.41 0.24
CA CYS A 410 -19.26 -13.89 0.73
C CYS A 410 -20.11 -13.41 -0.43
N SER A 411 -21.44 -13.60 -0.34
CA SER A 411 -22.37 -13.09 -1.35
C SER A 411 -22.12 -11.58 -1.54
N ALA A 412 -21.76 -11.24 -2.77
CA ALA A 412 -21.70 -9.87 -3.19
C ALA A 412 -23.12 -9.46 -3.56
N THR A 413 -23.52 -8.23 -3.23
CA THR A 413 -24.59 -7.60 -3.99
C THR A 413 -24.09 -7.49 -5.44
N SER A 414 -24.97 -7.42 -6.44
CA SER A 414 -24.66 -7.40 -7.89
C SER A 414 -23.52 -6.46 -8.31
N SER A 415 -23.01 -5.75 -7.41
CA SER A 415 -22.04 -4.69 -7.41
C SER A 415 -20.64 -5.06 -6.93
N ASP A 416 -20.49 -6.10 -6.14
CA ASP A 416 -19.18 -6.57 -5.68
C ASP A 416 -18.50 -7.50 -6.73
N ALA A 417 -19.23 -7.90 -7.77
CA ALA A 417 -18.77 -8.76 -8.86
C ALA A 417 -17.59 -8.17 -9.69
N ALA A 418 -17.37 -6.86 -9.61
CA ALA A 418 -16.25 -6.21 -10.30
C ALA A 418 -14.88 -6.42 -9.62
N VAL A 419 -14.84 -6.80 -8.34
CA VAL A 419 -13.59 -7.06 -7.60
C VAL A 419 -12.97 -8.42 -7.98
N GLY A 420 -13.74 -9.31 -8.61
CA GLY A 420 -13.28 -10.64 -9.02
C GLY A 420 -12.30 -10.72 -10.19
N LYS A 421 -11.91 -9.59 -10.82
CA LYS A 421 -10.98 -9.60 -11.97
C LYS A 421 -9.52 -9.84 -11.60
N CYS A 422 -9.13 -9.58 -10.37
CA CYS A 422 -7.75 -9.71 -9.92
C CYS A 422 -7.26 -11.15 -9.64
N GLY A 423 -8.09 -12.14 -9.80
CA GLY A 423 -7.74 -13.56 -9.62
C GLY A 423 -7.18 -14.28 -10.86
N LYS A 424 -6.84 -13.56 -11.93
CA LYS A 424 -6.41 -14.14 -13.23
C LYS A 424 -5.05 -13.64 -13.72
N LEU A 425 -4.16 -13.21 -12.84
CA LEU A 425 -2.76 -12.97 -13.18
C LEU A 425 -1.88 -14.08 -12.62
#